data_f74d16419a39dfbd9327fd2274e47272
#
_entry.id   f74d16419a39dfbd9327fd2274e47272
#
_cell.length_a   1.000
_cell.length_b   1.000
_cell.length_c   1.000
_cell.angle_alpha   90.00
_cell.angle_beta   90.00
_cell.angle_gamma   90.00
#
_symmetry.space_group_name_H-M   'P 1'
#
loop_
_entity.id
_entity.type
_entity.pdbx_description
1 polymer ?
#
loop_
_entity_poly.entity_id
_entity_poly.type
_entity_poly.pdbx_seq_one_letter_code
_entity_poly.pdbx_strand_id
1 'polypeptide(L)'
;SFVDSWGYERTYGGKRSHQGTDIMADKNIAGVYPIVSISDGTVTNMGWLELGGYRIGITSAGGTYYYYAHLSAYATGLKEGDTVTAGTLLGFMGNTGYSKVEGTSGKFDVHLHFGIYITGNNGEEIALNPYHLLKNNENKVLYYNYKV
;
A
#
# COMPACT_ATOMS: atom_id res chain seq x y z
N SER A 1 -11.90 4.61 5.46
CA SER A 1 -12.82 3.44 5.48
C SER A 1 -12.38 2.40 4.46
N PHE A 2 -12.76 1.16 4.66
CA PHE A 2 -12.50 0.06 3.72
C PHE A 2 -13.60 -0.99 3.78
N VAL A 3 -13.77 -1.71 2.66
CA VAL A 3 -14.68 -2.84 2.51
C VAL A 3 -13.93 -4.04 1.93
N ASP A 4 -14.50 -5.23 2.02
CA ASP A 4 -13.92 -6.40 1.36
C ASP A 4 -14.18 -6.30 -0.15
N SER A 5 -13.19 -5.80 -0.88
CA SER A 5 -13.22 -5.65 -2.33
C SER A 5 -12.36 -6.70 -3.06
N TRP A 6 -11.97 -7.76 -2.36
CA TRP A 6 -11.19 -8.85 -2.93
C TRP A 6 -11.89 -9.47 -4.16
N GLY A 7 -11.13 -9.58 -5.24
CA GLY A 7 -11.64 -10.17 -6.47
C GLY A 7 -12.54 -9.27 -7.32
N TYR A 8 -12.87 -8.05 -6.88
CA TYR A 8 -13.65 -7.11 -7.68
C TYR A 8 -12.94 -6.81 -9.00
N GLU A 9 -13.71 -6.72 -10.07
CA GLU A 9 -13.18 -6.45 -11.41
C GLU A 9 -12.52 -5.07 -11.48
N ARG A 10 -11.36 -5.02 -12.11
CA ARG A 10 -10.63 -3.79 -12.46
C ARG A 10 -10.40 -3.79 -13.97
N THR A 11 -10.54 -2.64 -14.61
CA THR A 11 -10.53 -2.52 -16.07
C THR A 11 -9.33 -1.77 -16.63
N TYR A 12 -8.66 -0.94 -15.82
CA TYR A 12 -7.45 -0.25 -16.28
C TYR A 12 -6.32 -1.26 -16.58
N GLY A 13 -5.73 -1.15 -17.77
CA GLY A 13 -4.68 -2.07 -18.22
C GLY A 13 -5.17 -3.46 -18.62
N GLY A 14 -6.49 -3.63 -18.84
CA GLY A 14 -7.15 -4.90 -19.14
C GLY A 14 -7.96 -5.45 -17.99
N LYS A 15 -8.71 -6.52 -18.25
CA LYS A 15 -9.49 -7.18 -17.19
C LYS A 15 -8.55 -7.87 -16.19
N ARG A 16 -8.69 -7.54 -14.93
CA ARG A 16 -7.98 -8.17 -13.80
C ARG A 16 -8.84 -8.15 -12.56
N SER A 17 -8.57 -9.05 -11.61
CA SER A 17 -9.20 -9.03 -10.31
C SER A 17 -8.42 -8.19 -9.32
N HIS A 18 -9.10 -7.56 -8.37
CA HIS A 18 -8.49 -6.81 -7.28
C HIS A 18 -7.82 -7.77 -6.29
N GLN A 19 -6.50 -7.65 -6.13
CA GLN A 19 -5.72 -8.41 -5.16
C GLN A 19 -5.21 -7.46 -4.08
N GLY A 20 -6.05 -7.19 -3.09
CA GLY A 20 -5.75 -6.26 -2.02
C GLY A 20 -7.01 -5.67 -1.41
N THR A 21 -6.81 -4.68 -0.57
CA THR A 21 -7.88 -3.87 0.02
C THR A 21 -7.57 -2.41 -0.20
N ASP A 22 -8.56 -1.66 -0.68
CA ASP A 22 -8.46 -0.21 -0.83
C ASP A 22 -8.96 0.46 0.44
N ILE A 23 -8.10 1.24 1.09
CA ILE A 23 -8.41 2.01 2.29
C ILE A 23 -8.60 3.46 1.88
N MET A 24 -9.86 3.88 1.84
CA MET A 24 -10.23 5.22 1.36
C MET A 24 -9.89 6.29 2.40
N ALA A 25 -9.36 7.42 1.93
CA ALA A 25 -9.17 8.61 2.74
C ALA A 25 -10.52 9.18 3.19
N ASP A 26 -10.59 9.72 4.41
CA ASP A 26 -11.80 10.41 4.90
C ASP A 26 -12.03 11.72 4.15
N LYS A 27 -10.95 12.41 3.80
CA LYS A 27 -10.96 13.58 2.91
C LYS A 27 -10.16 13.24 1.65
N ASN A 28 -10.69 13.53 0.50
CA ASN A 28 -10.03 13.26 -0.79
C ASN A 28 -8.89 14.25 -1.07
N ILE A 29 -7.88 14.26 -0.18
CA ILE A 29 -6.73 15.15 -0.23
C ILE A 29 -5.46 14.31 -0.14
N ALA A 30 -4.65 14.36 -1.20
CA ALA A 30 -3.35 13.67 -1.24
C ALA A 30 -2.33 14.33 -0.29
N GLY A 31 -1.45 13.51 0.27
CA GLY A 31 -0.33 13.97 1.09
C GLY A 31 -0.66 14.28 2.54
N VAL A 32 -1.86 13.97 3.00
CA VAL A 32 -2.31 14.27 4.37
C VAL A 32 -2.17 13.06 5.30
N TYR A 33 -2.71 11.91 4.91
CA TYR A 33 -2.79 10.75 5.79
C TYR A 33 -1.50 9.94 5.76
N PRO A 34 -0.84 9.74 6.92
CA PRO A 34 0.39 8.95 6.98
C PRO A 34 0.10 7.48 6.73
N ILE A 35 1.00 6.84 5.99
CA ILE A 35 1.03 5.40 5.76
C ILE A 35 2.18 4.82 6.57
N VAL A 36 1.88 3.84 7.41
CA VAL A 36 2.85 3.20 8.29
C VAL A 36 2.99 1.72 7.97
N SER A 37 4.16 1.15 8.28
CA SER A 37 4.37 -0.28 8.12
C SER A 37 3.52 -1.07 9.11
N ILE A 38 2.80 -2.08 8.62
CA ILE A 38 2.02 -2.99 9.46
C ILE A 38 2.91 -4.01 10.20
N SER A 39 4.14 -4.19 9.75
CA SER A 39 5.06 -5.21 10.24
C SER A 39 6.48 -4.68 10.34
N ASP A 40 7.28 -5.33 11.20
CA ASP A 40 8.73 -5.27 11.11
C ASP A 40 9.18 -5.90 9.78
N GLY A 41 10.24 -5.38 9.21
CA GLY A 41 10.77 -5.93 7.96
C GLY A 41 11.82 -5.06 7.32
N THR A 42 12.07 -5.33 6.05
CA THR A 42 13.04 -4.61 5.22
C THR A 42 12.31 -3.99 4.03
N VAL A 43 12.67 -2.78 3.66
CA VAL A 43 12.19 -2.14 2.43
C VAL A 43 12.77 -2.90 1.23
N THR A 44 11.93 -3.66 0.54
CA THR A 44 12.34 -4.53 -0.56
C THR A 44 12.41 -3.76 -1.88
N ASN A 45 11.44 -2.89 -2.11
CA ASN A 45 11.38 -2.07 -3.32
C ASN A 45 10.57 -0.80 -3.10
N MET A 46 10.87 0.18 -3.93
CA MET A 46 10.21 1.50 -4.00
C MET A 46 10.15 1.95 -5.46
N GLY A 47 9.49 3.06 -5.71
CA GLY A 47 9.46 3.73 -7.01
C GLY A 47 8.17 3.51 -7.77
N TRP A 48 8.16 3.93 -9.02
CA TRP A 48 6.98 4.02 -9.88
C TRP A 48 6.62 2.69 -10.51
N LEU A 49 5.33 2.37 -10.47
CA LEU A 49 4.69 1.33 -11.30
C LEU A 49 3.51 1.93 -12.05
N GLU A 50 3.24 1.44 -13.26
CA GLU A 50 2.14 1.94 -14.09
C GLU A 50 0.79 1.87 -13.37
N LEU A 51 0.47 0.77 -12.70
CA LEU A 51 -0.77 0.62 -11.94
C LEU A 51 -0.67 1.27 -10.56
N GLY A 52 0.35 0.92 -9.79
CA GLY A 52 0.48 1.31 -8.38
C GLY A 52 0.96 2.72 -8.12
N GLY A 53 1.47 3.42 -9.13
CA GLY A 53 2.11 4.72 -8.92
C GLY A 53 3.35 4.62 -8.04
N TYR A 54 3.55 5.55 -7.12
CA TYR A 54 4.58 5.42 -6.09
C TYR A 54 4.16 4.33 -5.10
N ARG A 55 4.92 3.25 -5.10
CA ARG A 55 4.69 2.09 -4.24
C ARG A 55 5.88 1.78 -3.37
N ILE A 56 5.65 1.10 -2.25
CA ILE A 56 6.69 0.56 -1.39
C ILE A 56 6.31 -0.85 -0.95
N GLY A 57 7.28 -1.75 -0.94
CA GLY A 57 7.15 -3.12 -0.47
C GLY A 57 7.99 -3.36 0.76
N ILE A 58 7.41 -3.99 1.77
CA ILE A 58 8.09 -4.42 3.00
C ILE A 58 8.04 -5.93 3.07
N THR A 59 9.20 -6.56 3.24
CA THR A 59 9.29 -8.01 3.45
C THR A 59 9.64 -8.29 4.91
N SER A 60 8.78 -9.04 5.60
CA SER A 60 9.02 -9.47 6.97
C SER A 60 10.09 -10.57 7.05
N ALA A 61 10.61 -10.83 8.26
CA ALA A 61 11.57 -11.91 8.49
C ALA A 61 11.03 -13.29 8.07
N GLY A 62 9.72 -13.49 8.17
CA GLY A 62 9.03 -14.73 7.73
C GLY A 62 8.79 -14.82 6.22
N GLY A 63 9.21 -13.82 5.43
CA GLY A 63 9.07 -13.80 3.98
C GLY A 63 7.73 -13.28 3.46
N THR A 64 6.84 -12.79 4.33
CA THR A 64 5.60 -12.15 3.91
C THR A 64 5.90 -10.77 3.31
N TYR A 65 5.36 -10.51 2.13
CA TYR A 65 5.51 -9.25 1.41
C TYR A 65 4.26 -8.41 1.58
N TYR A 66 4.44 -7.18 2.07
CA TYR A 66 3.39 -6.18 2.26
C TYR A 66 3.57 -5.06 1.25
N TYR A 67 2.54 -4.80 0.47
CA TYR A 67 2.53 -3.87 -0.65
C TYR A 67 1.66 -2.66 -0.35
N TYR A 68 2.22 -1.47 -0.54
CA TYR A 68 1.56 -0.18 -0.31
C TYR A 68 1.67 0.64 -1.58
N ALA A 69 0.53 1.00 -2.18
CA ALA A 69 0.51 1.70 -3.46
C ALA A 69 -0.29 3.01 -3.43
N HIS A 70 -0.13 3.78 -4.49
CA HIS A 70 -0.74 5.08 -4.73
C HIS A 70 -0.28 6.19 -3.77
N LEU A 71 0.95 6.07 -3.22
CA LEU A 71 1.48 7.10 -2.33
C LEU A 71 1.69 8.44 -3.07
N SER A 72 1.47 9.55 -2.35
CA SER A 72 1.82 10.89 -2.85
C SER A 72 3.31 11.19 -2.70
N ALA A 73 3.90 10.71 -1.61
CA ALA A 73 5.33 10.88 -1.31
C ALA A 73 5.79 9.80 -0.33
N TYR A 74 7.09 9.52 -0.32
CA TYR A 74 7.73 8.67 0.67
C TYR A 74 8.17 9.46 1.90
N ALA A 75 8.34 8.77 3.03
CA ALA A 75 8.99 9.34 4.20
C ALA A 75 10.41 9.78 3.85
N THR A 76 10.82 10.93 4.38
CA THR A 76 12.14 11.50 4.10
C THR A 76 13.26 10.55 4.55
N GLY A 77 14.21 10.31 3.65
CA GLY A 77 15.39 9.47 3.92
C GLY A 77 15.16 7.97 3.83
N LEU A 78 13.91 7.51 3.61
CA LEU A 78 13.61 6.09 3.45
C LEU A 78 14.12 5.59 2.09
N LYS A 79 14.80 4.44 2.10
CA LYS A 79 15.38 3.82 0.89
C LYS A 79 15.29 2.30 0.93
N GLU A 80 15.42 1.68 -0.21
CA GLU A 80 15.53 0.23 -0.34
C GLU A 80 16.68 -0.30 0.52
N GLY A 81 16.44 -1.42 1.19
CA GLY A 81 17.37 -2.04 2.13
C GLY A 81 17.24 -1.56 3.58
N ASP A 82 16.52 -0.48 3.84
CA ASP A 82 16.30 -0.01 5.21
C ASP A 82 15.47 -1.03 6.01
N THR A 83 15.84 -1.18 7.28
CA THR A 83 15.03 -1.93 8.25
C THR A 83 13.97 -1.01 8.83
N VAL A 84 12.73 -1.50 8.91
CA VAL A 84 11.60 -0.81 9.51
C VAL A 84 10.97 -1.66 10.59
N THR A 85 10.28 -1.02 11.52
CA THR A 85 9.44 -1.69 12.52
C THR A 85 7.97 -1.41 12.26
N ALA A 86 7.08 -2.22 12.83
CA ALA A 86 5.66 -1.93 12.80
C ALA A 86 5.40 -0.51 13.32
N GLY A 87 4.65 0.30 12.57
CA GLY A 87 4.39 1.70 12.87
C GLY A 87 5.39 2.70 12.28
N THR A 88 6.48 2.26 11.66
CA THR A 88 7.40 3.18 10.96
C THR A 88 6.68 3.88 9.81
N LEU A 89 6.84 5.21 9.73
CA LEU A 89 6.28 6.01 8.63
C LEU A 89 6.93 5.60 7.30
N LEU A 90 6.10 5.22 6.33
CA LEU A 90 6.53 4.86 4.97
C LEU A 90 6.33 6.00 3.97
N GLY A 91 5.31 6.79 4.17
CA GLY A 91 4.92 7.88 3.29
C GLY A 91 3.53 8.41 3.57
N PHE A 92 2.93 9.00 2.56
CA PHE A 92 1.61 9.62 2.68
C PHE A 92 0.67 9.11 1.60
N MET A 93 -0.59 8.91 1.98
CA MET A 93 -1.65 8.45 1.10
C MET A 93 -1.87 9.43 -0.05
N GLY A 94 -2.03 8.91 -1.25
CA GLY A 94 -2.24 9.71 -2.44
C GLY A 94 -3.19 9.05 -3.44
N ASN A 95 -3.06 9.46 -4.68
CA ASN A 95 -3.81 8.94 -5.83
C ASN A 95 -2.94 8.89 -7.09
N THR A 96 -1.67 8.50 -6.91
CA THR A 96 -0.71 8.32 -8.00
C THR A 96 -0.90 6.98 -8.70
N GLY A 97 -0.61 6.92 -9.98
CA GLY A 97 -0.66 5.69 -10.77
C GLY A 97 -1.59 5.77 -11.97
N TYR A 98 -1.91 4.61 -12.51
CA TYR A 98 -2.70 4.41 -13.74
C TYR A 98 -2.13 5.20 -14.92
N SER A 99 -0.79 5.21 -15.03
CA SER A 99 -0.05 5.87 -16.11
C SER A 99 1.38 5.34 -16.18
N LYS A 100 1.93 5.29 -17.40
CA LYS A 100 3.35 5.04 -17.62
C LYS A 100 4.22 6.25 -17.26
N VAL A 101 3.61 7.44 -17.14
CA VAL A 101 4.30 8.68 -16.83
C VAL A 101 4.41 8.82 -15.31
N GLU A 102 5.65 8.77 -14.80
CA GLU A 102 5.92 8.95 -13.38
C GLU A 102 5.37 10.28 -12.85
N GLY A 103 4.77 10.24 -11.67
CA GLY A 103 4.17 11.40 -11.01
C GLY A 103 2.73 11.68 -11.41
N THR A 104 2.14 10.93 -12.33
CA THR A 104 0.73 11.09 -12.69
C THR A 104 -0.18 10.79 -11.49
N SER A 105 -1.12 11.70 -11.22
CA SER A 105 -2.07 11.61 -10.12
C SER A 105 -3.45 12.11 -10.53
N GLY A 106 -4.45 11.91 -9.67
CA GLY A 106 -5.78 12.48 -9.83
C GLY A 106 -6.73 11.70 -10.73
N LYS A 107 -6.39 10.47 -11.15
CA LYS A 107 -7.28 9.63 -11.96
C LYS A 107 -8.35 8.91 -11.16
N PHE A 108 -8.21 8.88 -9.84
CA PHE A 108 -9.13 8.26 -8.89
C PHE A 108 -9.01 8.94 -7.53
N ASP A 109 -9.94 8.65 -6.62
CA ASP A 109 -9.95 9.21 -5.28
C ASP A 109 -8.78 8.72 -4.44
N VAL A 110 -8.33 9.56 -3.50
CA VAL A 110 -7.21 9.27 -2.60
C VAL A 110 -7.51 8.04 -1.76
N HIS A 111 -6.65 7.03 -1.88
CA HIS A 111 -6.74 5.79 -1.10
C HIS A 111 -5.38 5.09 -1.03
N LEU A 112 -5.23 4.24 -0.03
CA LEU A 112 -4.14 3.28 0.00
C LEU A 112 -4.62 1.95 -0.59
N HIS A 113 -3.96 1.47 -1.63
CA HIS A 113 -4.08 0.06 -2.03
C HIS A 113 -3.07 -0.76 -1.23
N PHE A 114 -3.58 -1.69 -0.42
CA PHE A 114 -2.77 -2.54 0.45
C PHE A 114 -2.90 -4.01 0.03
N GLY A 115 -1.77 -4.65 -0.21
CA GLY A 115 -1.69 -6.07 -0.59
C GLY A 115 -0.79 -6.88 0.33
N ILE A 116 -1.08 -8.18 0.45
CA ILE A 116 -0.28 -9.15 1.18
C ILE A 116 0.01 -10.33 0.27
N TYR A 117 1.28 -10.72 0.21
CA TYR A 117 1.75 -11.84 -0.62
C TYR A 117 2.65 -12.75 0.18
N ILE A 118 2.48 -14.05 -0.01
CA ILE A 118 3.36 -15.09 0.53
C ILE A 118 3.98 -15.89 -0.61
N THR A 119 5.07 -16.58 -0.31
CA THR A 119 5.68 -17.52 -1.25
C THR A 119 5.14 -18.91 -0.98
N GLY A 120 4.58 -19.54 -1.99
CA GLY A 120 4.09 -20.93 -1.92
C GLY A 120 5.22 -21.95 -1.97
N ASN A 121 4.85 -23.24 -1.84
CA ASN A 121 5.80 -24.35 -1.75
C ASN A 121 6.67 -24.52 -3.01
N ASN A 122 6.19 -24.06 -4.16
CA ASN A 122 6.90 -24.12 -5.44
C ASN A 122 7.56 -22.80 -5.82
N GLY A 123 7.69 -21.85 -4.88
CA GLY A 123 8.25 -20.52 -5.11
C GLY A 123 7.29 -19.52 -5.76
N GLU A 124 6.04 -19.91 -5.97
CA GLU A 124 5.02 -19.03 -6.55
C GLU A 124 4.57 -17.93 -5.56
N GLU A 125 4.27 -16.75 -6.07
CA GLU A 125 3.68 -15.67 -5.28
C GLU A 125 2.18 -15.91 -5.13
N ILE A 126 1.70 -15.89 -3.87
CA ILE A 126 0.30 -16.10 -3.53
C ILE A 126 -0.22 -14.83 -2.86
N ALA A 127 -1.22 -14.19 -3.48
CA ALA A 127 -1.91 -13.06 -2.88
C ALA A 127 -2.91 -13.52 -1.82
N LEU A 128 -2.91 -12.86 -0.67
CA LEU A 128 -3.86 -13.08 0.41
C LEU A 128 -4.82 -11.90 0.53
N ASN A 129 -6.08 -12.19 0.88
CA ASN A 129 -7.04 -11.12 1.14
C ASN A 129 -6.71 -10.39 2.45
N PRO A 130 -6.34 -9.08 2.42
CA PRO A 130 -5.96 -8.35 3.62
C PRO A 130 -7.14 -7.96 4.52
N TYR A 131 -8.38 -8.07 4.05
CA TYR A 131 -9.56 -7.50 4.72
C TYR A 131 -9.68 -7.91 6.18
N HIS A 132 -9.59 -9.21 6.48
CA HIS A 132 -9.74 -9.70 7.84
C HIS A 132 -8.61 -9.26 8.78
N LEU A 133 -7.37 -9.21 8.28
CA LEU A 133 -6.24 -8.68 9.04
C LEU A 133 -6.46 -7.21 9.40
N LEU A 134 -6.87 -6.40 8.44
CA LEU A 134 -7.16 -4.98 8.66
C LEU A 134 -8.33 -4.79 9.62
N LYS A 135 -9.40 -5.56 9.44
CA LYS A 135 -10.59 -5.49 10.29
C LYS A 135 -10.27 -5.85 11.74
N ASN A 136 -9.47 -6.89 11.97
CA ASN A 136 -9.05 -7.31 13.31
C ASN A 136 -8.11 -6.31 14.01
N ASN A 137 -7.45 -5.44 13.24
CA ASN A 137 -6.54 -4.41 13.76
C ASN A 137 -7.11 -2.98 13.70
N GLU A 138 -8.34 -2.80 13.27
CA GLU A 138 -8.99 -1.50 13.06
C GLU A 138 -8.99 -0.63 14.33
N ASN A 139 -9.08 -1.24 15.52
CA ASN A 139 -9.09 -0.54 16.80
C ASN A 139 -7.68 -0.24 17.36
N LYS A 140 -6.62 -0.71 16.71
CA LYS A 140 -5.23 -0.43 17.09
C LYS A 140 -4.79 0.88 16.44
N VAL A 141 -5.08 1.99 17.11
CA VAL A 141 -4.85 3.33 16.60
C VAL A 141 -3.44 3.79 16.95
N LEU A 142 -2.70 4.28 15.94
CA LEU A 142 -1.47 5.02 16.09
C LEU A 142 -1.77 6.52 15.91
N TYR A 143 -1.16 7.35 16.75
CA TYR A 143 -1.34 8.80 16.69
C TYR A 143 -0.11 9.44 16.03
N TYR A 144 -0.35 10.11 14.91
CA TYR A 144 0.65 10.91 14.21
C TYR A 144 0.21 12.37 14.17
N ASN A 145 1.15 13.28 14.40
CA ASN A 145 0.92 14.70 14.18
C ASN A 145 0.97 15.01 12.69
N TYR A 146 -0.17 15.17 12.07
CA TYR A 146 -0.30 15.61 10.69
C TYR A 146 -1.37 16.69 10.59
N LYS A 147 -1.22 17.56 9.59
CA LYS A 147 -2.17 18.64 9.32
C LYS A 147 -3.12 18.23 8.19
N VAL A 148 -4.37 18.44 8.41
CA VAL A 148 -5.45 18.23 7.43
C VAL A 148 -5.78 19.53 6.73
#